data_b4664bb22db49625aa9e3039b92c144a
#
_entry.id   b4664bb22db49625aa9e3039b92c144a
#
_cell.length_a   1.000
_cell.length_b   1.000
_cell.length_c   1.000
_cell.angle_alpha   90.00
_cell.angle_beta   90.00
_cell.angle_gamma   90.00
#
_symmetry.space_group_name_H-M   'P 1'
#
loop_
_entity.id
_entity.type
_entity.pdbx_description
1 polymer ?
#
loop_
_entity_poly.entity_id
_entity_poly.type
_entity_poly.pdbx_seq_one_letter_code
_entity_poly.pdbx_strand_id
1 'polypeptide(L)'
;MKAVVTQAERDHFQRLFRQLDTDGDGTIAQVDLDQLVQGMVMRAGAAPGSQHWRRVTDLGNRLWDELRDHTDADKDGTISAREFVTAYRRPEFLERTVIPFELAVLELADTDGDGRLSVGEWMRWQEAKGTPAAEALSEFGETDTDGDGYLSRDECAQHIRTQYTS
;
A
#
# COMPACT_ATOMS: atom_id res chain seq x y z
N MET A 1 -4.84 4.09 28.82
CA MET A 1 -6.12 3.84 28.11
C MET A 1 -5.84 3.33 26.72
N LYS A 2 -6.37 2.15 26.39
CA LYS A 2 -6.33 1.68 25.00
C LYS A 2 -7.35 2.50 24.21
N ALA A 3 -6.92 3.15 23.15
CA ALA A 3 -7.84 3.85 22.24
C ALA A 3 -8.82 2.82 21.65
N VAL A 4 -10.11 3.11 21.75
CA VAL A 4 -11.15 2.26 21.17
C VAL A 4 -11.09 2.42 19.65
N VAL A 5 -10.97 1.29 18.94
CA VAL A 5 -11.01 1.30 17.47
C VAL A 5 -12.43 1.64 17.03
N THR A 6 -12.58 2.69 16.24
CA THR A 6 -13.88 3.09 15.69
C THR A 6 -14.37 2.07 14.65
N GLN A 7 -15.66 2.07 14.35
CA GLN A 7 -16.21 1.20 13.32
C GLN A 7 -15.59 1.51 11.94
N ALA A 8 -15.40 2.80 11.66
CA ALA A 8 -14.77 3.24 10.40
C ALA A 8 -13.33 2.71 10.27
N GLU A 9 -12.56 2.76 11.34
CA GLU A 9 -11.20 2.19 11.36
C GLU A 9 -11.21 0.69 11.15
N ARG A 10 -12.13 -0.04 11.80
CA ARG A 10 -12.26 -1.48 11.60
C ARG A 10 -12.56 -1.84 10.16
N ASP A 11 -13.50 -1.15 9.54
CA ASP A 11 -13.90 -1.35 8.14
C ASP A 11 -12.72 -1.07 7.20
N HIS A 12 -11.94 -0.02 7.49
CA HIS A 12 -10.75 0.33 6.73
C HIS A 12 -9.69 -0.78 6.80
N PHE A 13 -9.35 -1.22 8.01
CA PHE A 13 -8.37 -2.30 8.21
C PHE A 13 -8.84 -3.63 7.62
N GLN A 14 -10.13 -3.92 7.67
CA GLN A 14 -10.69 -5.12 7.03
C GLN A 14 -10.53 -5.08 5.51
N ARG A 15 -10.71 -3.92 4.89
CA ARG A 15 -10.49 -3.77 3.44
C ARG A 15 -9.03 -3.99 3.08
N LEU A 16 -8.11 -3.39 3.83
CA LEU A 16 -6.67 -3.57 3.63
C LEU A 16 -6.26 -5.03 3.81
N PHE A 17 -6.75 -5.67 4.86
CA PHE A 17 -6.48 -7.08 5.14
C PHE A 17 -6.91 -7.96 3.97
N ARG A 18 -8.12 -7.75 3.45
CA ARG A 18 -8.64 -8.51 2.30
C ARG A 18 -7.82 -8.30 1.03
N GLN A 19 -7.25 -7.11 0.85
CA GLN A 19 -6.36 -6.84 -0.29
C GLN A 19 -5.06 -7.64 -0.20
N LEU A 20 -4.55 -7.84 1.01
CA LEU A 20 -3.33 -8.60 1.25
C LEU A 20 -3.57 -10.10 1.32
N ASP A 21 -4.74 -10.53 1.78
CA ASP A 21 -5.15 -11.94 1.84
C ASP A 21 -5.63 -12.39 0.46
N THR A 22 -4.69 -12.67 -0.44
CA THR A 22 -4.98 -12.94 -1.85
C THR A 22 -5.70 -14.26 -2.10
N ASP A 23 -5.52 -15.26 -1.23
CA ASP A 23 -6.18 -16.57 -1.33
C ASP A 23 -7.48 -16.65 -0.50
N GLY A 24 -7.78 -15.64 0.30
CA GLY A 24 -9.03 -15.56 1.06
C GLY A 24 -9.16 -16.55 2.21
N ASP A 25 -8.04 -17.06 2.74
CA ASP A 25 -8.05 -18.05 3.83
C ASP A 25 -8.21 -17.44 5.23
N GLY A 26 -8.29 -16.11 5.35
CA GLY A 26 -8.44 -15.39 6.62
C GLY A 26 -7.13 -15.08 7.32
N THR A 27 -5.99 -15.38 6.70
CA THR A 27 -4.65 -15.04 7.21
C THR A 27 -3.78 -14.49 6.08
N ILE A 28 -2.74 -13.75 6.46
CA ILE A 28 -1.74 -13.26 5.51
C ILE A 28 -0.49 -14.12 5.69
N ALA A 29 -0.03 -14.74 4.62
CA ALA A 29 1.22 -15.49 4.56
C ALA A 29 2.17 -14.83 3.54
N GLN A 30 3.41 -15.25 3.50
CA GLN A 30 4.39 -14.72 2.55
C GLN A 30 3.93 -14.89 1.10
N VAL A 31 3.27 -16.01 0.77
CA VAL A 31 2.76 -16.27 -0.57
C VAL A 31 1.73 -15.23 -1.01
N ASP A 32 0.91 -14.73 -0.08
CA ASP A 32 -0.07 -13.67 -0.37
C ASP A 32 0.62 -12.38 -0.81
N LEU A 33 1.65 -11.96 -0.08
CA LEU A 33 2.42 -10.77 -0.43
C LEU A 33 3.20 -10.95 -1.73
N ASP A 34 3.77 -12.12 -1.94
CA ASP A 34 4.47 -12.44 -3.19
C ASP A 34 3.52 -12.34 -4.39
N GLN A 35 2.32 -12.90 -4.29
CA GLN A 35 1.29 -12.82 -5.34
C GLN A 35 0.83 -11.38 -5.58
N LEU A 36 0.64 -10.61 -4.51
CA LEU A 36 0.24 -9.20 -4.60
C LEU A 36 1.31 -8.39 -5.34
N VAL A 37 2.56 -8.51 -4.93
CA VAL A 37 3.71 -7.80 -5.55
C VAL A 37 3.84 -8.19 -7.02
N GLN A 38 3.81 -9.48 -7.33
CA GLN A 38 3.88 -9.97 -8.71
C GLN A 38 2.77 -9.38 -9.57
N GLY A 39 1.53 -9.39 -9.07
CA GLY A 39 0.38 -8.82 -9.77
C GLY A 39 0.55 -7.32 -10.02
N MET A 40 1.07 -6.58 -9.07
CA MET A 40 1.29 -5.13 -9.20
C MET A 40 2.34 -4.82 -10.27
N VAL A 41 3.50 -5.47 -10.21
CA VAL A 41 4.59 -5.21 -11.18
C VAL A 41 4.21 -5.65 -12.59
N MET A 42 3.47 -6.74 -12.73
CA MET A 42 2.98 -7.20 -14.03
C MET A 42 1.97 -6.22 -14.64
N ARG A 43 1.02 -5.75 -13.87
CA ARG A 43 0.03 -4.76 -14.33
C ARG A 43 0.66 -3.43 -14.73
N ALA A 44 1.71 -3.05 -14.03
CA ALA A 44 2.46 -1.84 -14.34
C ALA A 44 3.40 -1.99 -15.56
N GLY A 45 3.53 -3.21 -16.09
CA GLY A 45 4.43 -3.49 -17.22
C GLY A 45 5.91 -3.49 -16.86
N ALA A 46 6.23 -3.61 -15.57
CA ALA A 46 7.62 -3.67 -15.13
C ALA A 46 8.24 -5.02 -15.54
N ALA A 47 9.34 -4.97 -16.29
CA ALA A 47 10.02 -6.17 -16.74
C ALA A 47 10.66 -6.92 -15.55
N PRO A 48 10.58 -8.27 -15.51
CA PRO A 48 11.28 -9.03 -14.47
C PRO A 48 12.77 -8.69 -14.44
N GLY A 49 13.29 -8.41 -13.25
CA GLY A 49 14.68 -8.00 -13.06
C GLY A 49 14.97 -6.53 -13.30
N SER A 50 13.99 -5.72 -13.71
CA SER A 50 14.15 -4.27 -13.82
C SER A 50 14.37 -3.62 -12.45
N GLN A 51 14.87 -2.39 -12.43
CA GLN A 51 15.12 -1.66 -11.17
C GLN A 51 13.84 -1.50 -10.36
N HIS A 52 12.73 -1.12 -10.99
CA HIS A 52 11.43 -0.97 -10.32
C HIS A 52 10.91 -2.30 -9.79
N TRP A 53 11.02 -3.36 -10.59
CA TRP A 53 10.63 -4.71 -10.19
C TRP A 53 11.38 -5.16 -8.92
N ARG A 54 12.71 -4.98 -8.91
CA ARG A 54 13.55 -5.35 -7.77
C ARG A 54 13.20 -4.55 -6.53
N ARG A 55 13.00 -3.25 -6.68
CA ARG A 55 12.68 -2.35 -5.57
C ARG A 55 11.38 -2.73 -4.89
N VAL A 56 10.32 -2.93 -5.67
CA VAL A 56 9.00 -3.31 -5.12
C VAL A 56 9.08 -4.70 -4.47
N THR A 57 9.77 -5.63 -5.10
CA THR A 57 9.96 -6.99 -4.57
C THR A 57 10.74 -6.96 -3.24
N ASP A 58 11.84 -6.24 -3.18
CA ASP A 58 12.66 -6.13 -1.96
C ASP A 58 11.89 -5.47 -0.81
N LEU A 59 11.14 -4.41 -1.10
CA LEU A 59 10.33 -3.74 -0.09
C LEU A 59 9.14 -4.60 0.34
N GLY A 60 8.56 -5.39 -0.55
CA GLY A 60 7.52 -6.37 -0.21
C GLY A 60 8.03 -7.46 0.72
N ASN A 61 9.23 -7.97 0.46
CA ASN A 61 9.90 -8.95 1.33
C ASN A 61 10.19 -8.34 2.70
N ARG A 62 10.65 -7.10 2.73
CA ARG A 62 10.90 -6.39 3.99
C ARG A 62 9.60 -6.16 4.78
N LEU A 63 8.52 -5.82 4.10
CA LEU A 63 7.20 -5.69 4.72
C LEU A 63 6.79 -7.00 5.39
N TRP A 64 6.98 -8.13 4.71
CA TRP A 64 6.69 -9.44 5.27
C TRP A 64 7.56 -9.73 6.50
N ASP A 65 8.87 -9.52 6.41
CA ASP A 65 9.80 -9.78 7.51
C ASP A 65 9.44 -8.95 8.75
N GLU A 66 9.10 -7.69 8.58
CA GLU A 66 8.70 -6.80 9.67
C GLU A 66 7.36 -7.23 10.28
N LEU A 67 6.39 -7.61 9.45
CA LEU A 67 5.10 -8.14 9.93
C LEU A 67 5.31 -9.40 10.76
N ARG A 68 6.07 -10.35 10.23
CA ARG A 68 6.35 -11.61 10.91
C ARG A 68 7.08 -11.38 12.23
N ASP A 69 8.12 -10.57 12.22
CA ASP A 69 9.00 -10.38 13.39
C ASP A 69 8.31 -9.60 14.52
N HIS A 70 7.40 -8.68 14.17
CA HIS A 70 6.79 -7.79 15.16
C HIS A 70 5.35 -8.13 15.49
N THR A 71 4.66 -8.97 14.72
CA THR A 71 3.22 -9.17 14.87
C THR A 71 2.77 -10.61 14.92
N ASP A 72 3.57 -11.57 14.46
CA ASP A 72 3.25 -12.99 14.53
C ASP A 72 3.49 -13.48 15.98
N ALA A 73 2.55 -13.12 16.86
CA ALA A 73 2.66 -13.37 18.30
C ALA A 73 2.64 -14.86 18.65
N ASP A 74 1.93 -15.67 17.87
CA ASP A 74 1.81 -17.12 18.06
C ASP A 74 2.85 -17.90 17.24
N LYS A 75 3.63 -17.23 16.41
CA LYS A 75 4.71 -17.79 15.58
C LYS A 75 4.26 -18.94 14.68
N ASP A 76 3.03 -18.84 14.17
CA ASP A 76 2.46 -19.85 13.27
C ASP A 76 2.86 -19.65 11.80
N GLY A 77 3.63 -18.62 11.49
CA GLY A 77 4.06 -18.28 10.13
C GLY A 77 3.02 -17.55 9.30
N THR A 78 1.90 -17.14 9.91
CA THR A 78 0.84 -16.36 9.28
C THR A 78 0.43 -15.19 10.15
N ILE A 79 -0.20 -14.18 9.54
CA ILE A 79 -0.66 -12.97 10.23
C ILE A 79 -2.18 -12.98 10.25
N SER A 80 -2.76 -13.02 11.45
CA SER A 80 -4.20 -12.92 11.64
C SER A 80 -4.67 -11.46 11.47
N ALA A 81 -5.98 -11.26 11.30
CA ALA A 81 -6.56 -9.92 11.22
C ALA A 81 -6.23 -9.07 12.46
N ARG A 82 -6.23 -9.68 13.63
CA ARG A 82 -5.88 -8.99 14.89
C ARG A 82 -4.43 -8.55 14.92
N GLU A 83 -3.52 -9.43 14.54
CA GLU A 83 -2.08 -9.13 14.44
C GLU A 83 -1.80 -8.03 13.45
N PHE A 84 -2.46 -8.09 12.29
CA PHE A 84 -2.39 -7.08 11.24
C PHE A 84 -2.77 -5.68 11.76
N VAL A 85 -3.95 -5.55 12.39
CA VAL A 85 -4.43 -4.28 12.94
C VAL A 85 -3.43 -3.73 13.97
N THR A 86 -2.91 -4.60 14.83
CA THR A 86 -1.93 -4.23 15.85
C THR A 86 -0.67 -3.61 15.21
N ALA A 87 -0.16 -4.22 14.13
CA ALA A 87 1.03 -3.72 13.42
C ALA A 87 0.76 -2.38 12.74
N TYR A 88 -0.30 -2.31 11.96
CA TYR A 88 -0.59 -1.14 11.12
C TYR A 88 -1.02 0.10 11.94
N ARG A 89 -1.34 -0.06 13.20
CA ARG A 89 -1.60 1.06 14.11
C ARG A 89 -0.34 1.64 14.75
N ARG A 90 0.82 1.03 14.55
CA ARG A 90 2.09 1.53 15.08
C ARG A 90 2.69 2.56 14.12
N PRO A 91 2.88 3.82 14.55
CA PRO A 91 3.46 4.85 13.68
C PRO A 91 4.82 4.48 13.11
N GLU A 92 5.65 3.82 13.92
CA GLU A 92 6.99 3.40 13.49
C GLU A 92 6.94 2.39 12.35
N PHE A 93 6.05 1.40 12.44
CA PHE A 93 5.87 0.41 11.38
C PHE A 93 5.37 1.08 10.10
N LEU A 94 4.40 1.98 10.22
CA LEU A 94 3.86 2.74 9.09
C LEU A 94 4.95 3.53 8.38
N GLU A 95 5.72 4.34 9.12
CA GLU A 95 6.73 5.24 8.54
C GLU A 95 7.94 4.49 7.97
N ARG A 96 8.36 3.40 8.59
CA ARG A 96 9.58 2.69 8.21
C ARG A 96 9.36 1.60 7.17
N THR A 97 8.15 1.06 7.07
CA THR A 97 7.90 -0.15 6.28
C THR A 97 6.76 0.03 5.28
N VAL A 98 5.59 0.46 5.73
CA VAL A 98 4.40 0.54 4.87
C VAL A 98 4.52 1.67 3.84
N ILE A 99 4.84 2.87 4.29
CA ILE A 99 4.95 4.04 3.39
C ILE A 99 6.02 3.84 2.31
N PRO A 100 7.24 3.40 2.63
CA PRO A 100 8.23 3.11 1.59
C PRO A 100 7.79 2.07 0.57
N PHE A 101 7.10 1.03 1.01
CA PHE A 101 6.56 0.00 0.11
C PHE A 101 5.50 0.57 -0.82
N GLU A 102 4.51 1.28 -0.27
CA GLU A 102 3.44 1.85 -1.08
C GLU A 102 3.92 2.97 -2.01
N LEU A 103 4.91 3.76 -1.59
CA LEU A 103 5.56 4.73 -2.48
C LEU A 103 6.23 4.05 -3.66
N ALA A 104 6.93 2.95 -3.44
CA ALA A 104 7.56 2.19 -4.53
C ALA A 104 6.51 1.63 -5.49
N VAL A 105 5.36 1.20 -4.98
CA VAL A 105 4.22 0.75 -5.80
C VAL A 105 3.67 1.92 -6.63
N LEU A 106 3.48 3.10 -6.02
CA LEU A 106 3.02 4.30 -6.75
C LEU A 106 4.02 4.77 -7.80
N GLU A 107 5.32 4.60 -7.58
CA GLU A 107 6.35 4.91 -8.58
C GLU A 107 6.18 4.11 -9.88
N LEU A 108 5.53 2.95 -9.82
CA LEU A 108 5.19 2.17 -11.02
C LEU A 108 4.18 2.91 -11.92
N ALA A 109 3.38 3.81 -11.35
CA ALA A 109 2.44 4.63 -12.10
C ALA A 109 3.13 5.78 -12.85
N ASP A 110 4.33 6.16 -12.44
CA ASP A 110 5.14 7.21 -13.08
C ASP A 110 5.77 6.64 -14.36
N THR A 111 4.99 6.63 -15.44
CA THR A 111 5.39 6.00 -16.70
C THR A 111 6.40 6.82 -17.51
N ASP A 112 6.46 8.13 -17.31
CA ASP A 112 7.42 9.01 -17.98
C ASP A 112 8.70 9.24 -17.18
N GLY A 113 8.76 8.78 -15.94
CA GLY A 113 9.95 8.83 -15.11
C GLY A 113 10.34 10.22 -14.62
N ASP A 114 9.38 11.17 -14.57
CA ASP A 114 9.66 12.54 -14.15
C ASP A 114 9.72 12.75 -12.62
N GLY A 115 9.47 11.69 -11.85
CA GLY A 115 9.52 11.72 -10.38
C GLY A 115 8.24 12.22 -9.71
N ARG A 116 7.17 12.41 -10.48
CA ARG A 116 5.87 12.87 -10.00
C ARG A 116 4.76 12.20 -10.81
N LEU A 117 3.54 12.22 -10.29
CA LEU A 117 2.40 11.63 -10.99
C LEU A 117 1.53 12.73 -11.60
N SER A 118 1.33 12.66 -12.91
CA SER A 118 0.33 13.47 -13.59
C SER A 118 -1.08 12.93 -13.29
N VAL A 119 -2.10 13.74 -13.56
CA VAL A 119 -3.50 13.29 -13.41
C VAL A 119 -3.78 12.06 -14.28
N GLY A 120 -3.22 11.99 -15.49
CA GLY A 120 -3.38 10.86 -16.39
C GLY A 120 -2.77 9.58 -15.84
N GLU A 121 -1.56 9.67 -15.28
CA GLU A 121 -0.87 8.53 -14.64
C GLU A 121 -1.63 8.04 -13.41
N TRP A 122 -2.08 8.95 -12.55
CA TRP A 122 -2.89 8.64 -11.39
C TRP A 122 -4.20 7.96 -11.79
N MET A 123 -4.92 8.50 -12.77
CA MET A 123 -6.19 7.95 -13.23
C MET A 123 -6.03 6.52 -13.78
N ARG A 124 -4.99 6.27 -14.58
CA ARG A 124 -4.71 4.93 -15.11
C ARG A 124 -4.40 3.93 -14.00
N TRP A 125 -3.63 4.36 -13.00
CA TRP A 125 -3.29 3.54 -11.84
C TRP A 125 -4.54 3.18 -11.04
N GLN A 126 -5.38 4.16 -10.77
CA GLN A 126 -6.62 3.95 -10.01
C GLN A 126 -7.62 3.09 -10.78
N GLU A 127 -7.74 3.26 -12.08
CA GLU A 127 -8.57 2.42 -12.94
C GLU A 127 -8.13 0.95 -12.87
N ALA A 128 -6.83 0.71 -12.92
CA ALA A 128 -6.27 -0.64 -12.79
C ALA A 128 -6.59 -1.29 -11.44
N LYS A 129 -6.77 -0.49 -10.40
CA LYS A 129 -7.18 -0.93 -9.06
C LYS A 129 -8.70 -1.09 -8.92
N GLY A 130 -9.48 -0.67 -9.93
CA GLY A 130 -10.93 -0.70 -9.88
C GLY A 130 -11.60 0.49 -9.19
N THR A 131 -10.86 1.57 -8.94
CA THR A 131 -11.41 2.79 -8.33
C THR A 131 -12.26 3.54 -9.34
N PRO A 132 -13.51 3.94 -8.99
CA PRO A 132 -14.34 4.74 -9.90
C PRO A 132 -13.65 6.07 -10.28
N ALA A 133 -13.80 6.49 -11.53
CA ALA A 133 -13.12 7.67 -12.07
C ALA A 133 -13.41 8.95 -11.28
N ALA A 134 -14.66 9.16 -10.86
CA ALA A 134 -15.04 10.34 -10.06
C ALA A 134 -14.35 10.36 -8.70
N GLU A 135 -14.24 9.20 -8.06
CA GLU A 135 -13.55 9.06 -6.78
C GLU A 135 -12.04 9.30 -6.94
N ALA A 136 -11.43 8.70 -7.96
CA ALA A 136 -10.01 8.86 -8.26
C ALA A 136 -9.65 10.32 -8.53
N LEU A 137 -10.49 11.03 -9.27
CA LEU A 137 -10.28 12.46 -9.56
C LEU A 137 -10.41 13.32 -8.30
N SER A 138 -11.39 13.03 -7.44
CA SER A 138 -11.56 13.70 -6.15
C SER A 138 -10.35 13.50 -5.26
N GLU A 139 -9.86 12.27 -5.15
CA GLU A 139 -8.66 11.94 -4.37
C GLU A 139 -7.41 12.66 -4.90
N PHE A 140 -7.29 12.78 -6.21
CA PHE A 140 -6.19 13.54 -6.82
C PHE A 140 -6.22 15.00 -6.35
N GLY A 141 -7.37 15.65 -6.43
CA GLY A 141 -7.54 17.04 -6.00
C GLY A 141 -7.24 17.26 -4.52
N GLU A 142 -7.60 16.31 -3.68
CA GLU A 142 -7.31 16.35 -2.24
C GLU A 142 -5.82 16.13 -1.94
N THR A 143 -5.16 15.32 -2.75
CA THR A 143 -3.75 14.95 -2.57
C THR A 143 -2.81 16.03 -3.13
N ASP A 144 -3.20 16.69 -4.22
CA ASP A 144 -2.46 17.79 -4.84
C ASP A 144 -2.65 19.06 -4.00
N THR A 145 -1.92 19.15 -2.89
CA THR A 145 -2.08 20.21 -1.90
C THR A 145 -1.55 21.57 -2.36
N ASP A 146 -0.56 21.59 -3.25
CA ASP A 146 -0.01 22.83 -3.81
C ASP A 146 -0.69 23.28 -5.09
N GLY A 147 -1.58 22.44 -5.64
CA GLY A 147 -2.37 22.79 -6.82
C GLY A 147 -1.58 22.89 -8.13
N ASP A 148 -0.42 22.23 -8.21
CA ASP A 148 0.44 22.30 -9.40
C ASP A 148 0.02 21.34 -10.53
N GLY A 149 -0.99 20.51 -10.29
CA GLY A 149 -1.50 19.54 -11.28
C GLY A 149 -0.72 18.22 -11.31
N TYR A 150 0.18 18.01 -10.35
CA TYR A 150 0.99 16.80 -10.20
C TYR A 150 1.02 16.36 -8.75
N LEU A 151 1.25 15.07 -8.52
CA LEU A 151 1.49 14.56 -7.17
C LEU A 151 2.98 14.35 -6.98
N SER A 152 3.57 15.11 -6.07
CA SER A 152 4.96 14.93 -5.66
C SER A 152 5.10 13.69 -4.78
N ARG A 153 6.33 13.22 -4.58
CA ARG A 153 6.61 12.11 -3.66
C ARG A 153 6.08 12.41 -2.24
N ASP A 154 6.25 13.63 -1.76
CA ASP A 154 5.79 14.04 -0.43
C ASP A 154 4.26 14.04 -0.33
N GLU A 155 3.58 14.50 -1.36
CA GLU A 155 2.11 14.46 -1.43
C GLU A 155 1.60 13.02 -1.47
N CYS A 156 2.25 12.15 -2.24
CA CYS A 156 1.93 10.73 -2.26
C CYS A 156 2.15 10.09 -0.88
N ALA A 157 3.26 10.40 -0.21
CA ALA A 157 3.52 9.89 1.14
C ALA A 157 2.47 10.35 2.13
N GLN A 158 2.04 11.60 2.04
CA GLN A 158 0.99 12.14 2.90
C GLN A 158 -0.37 11.47 2.61
N HIS A 159 -0.69 11.23 1.36
CA HIS A 159 -1.89 10.49 0.96
C HIS A 159 -1.91 9.09 1.57
N ILE A 160 -0.80 8.36 1.47
CA ILE A 160 -0.66 7.04 2.06
C ILE A 160 -0.85 7.12 3.58
N ARG A 161 -0.20 8.07 4.22
CA ARG A 161 -0.28 8.27 5.67
C ARG A 161 -1.72 8.48 6.13
N THR A 162 -2.51 9.27 5.40
CA THR A 162 -3.91 9.51 5.75
C THR A 162 -4.79 8.27 5.64
N GLN A 163 -4.43 7.30 4.79
CA GLN A 163 -5.16 6.02 4.68
C GLN A 163 -5.10 5.21 5.97
N TYR A 164 -4.09 5.40 6.79
CA TYR A 164 -3.85 4.61 8.00
C TYR A 164 -4.08 5.37 9.31
N THR A 165 -4.24 6.69 9.25
CA THR A 165 -4.31 7.53 10.45
C THR A 165 -5.64 8.29 10.61
N SER A 166 -6.54 8.17 9.66
CA SER A 166 -7.84 8.86 9.71
C SER A 166 -8.86 8.12 10.57
#